data_07d3c4e2c6dc5b78652711b3c26b645c
#
_entry.id   07d3c4e2c6dc5b78652711b3c26b645c
#
_cell.length_a   1.000
_cell.length_b   1.000
_cell.length_c   1.000
_cell.angle_alpha   90.00
_cell.angle_beta   90.00
_cell.angle_gamma   90.00
#
_symmetry.space_group_name_H-M   'P 1'
#
loop_
_entity.id
_entity.type
_entity.pdbx_description
1 polymer ?
#
loop_
_entity_poly.entity_id
_entity_poly.type
_entity_poly.pdbx_seq_one_letter_code
_entity_poly.pdbx_strand_id
1 'polypeptide(L)'
;MEYNFKSIEQKWQSYWKENAIYKVETDKSKPKFYVLDMFPYPSGAGLHVGHPLGYIASDIYSRYKRLQGFNVLHPMGYDAYGLPAEQYAIQTGQHPEITTKKNINRYREQLDKIGFCYDWDREIKTCEPEYYKWTQWAFIKMFDSWYCQRADAAKP
;
A
#
# COMPACT_ATOMS: atom_id res chain seq x y z
N MET A 1 -32.52 19.10 -16.11
CA MET A 1 -31.76 17.81 -16.00
C MET A 1 -31.20 17.72 -14.61
N GLU A 2 -31.53 16.68 -13.90
CA GLU A 2 -30.95 16.45 -12.57
C GLU A 2 -29.52 15.91 -12.75
N TYR A 3 -28.55 16.49 -12.01
CA TYR A 3 -27.13 16.06 -12.08
C TYR A 3 -26.97 14.77 -11.31
N ASN A 4 -26.83 13.64 -12.01
CA ASN A 4 -26.64 12.33 -11.40
C ASN A 4 -25.14 12.05 -11.19
N PHE A 5 -24.58 12.53 -10.08
CA PHE A 5 -23.16 12.35 -9.75
C PHE A 5 -22.77 10.87 -9.59
N LYS A 6 -23.63 10.02 -9.04
CA LYS A 6 -23.35 8.59 -8.85
C LYS A 6 -23.06 7.85 -10.15
N SER A 7 -23.88 8.10 -11.19
CA SER A 7 -23.67 7.47 -12.51
C SER A 7 -22.41 7.99 -13.19
N ILE A 8 -22.07 9.26 -12.99
CA ILE A 8 -20.86 9.88 -13.53
C ILE A 8 -19.61 9.31 -12.86
N GLU A 9 -19.61 9.24 -11.53
CA GLU A 9 -18.50 8.65 -10.75
C GLU A 9 -18.26 7.19 -11.16
N GLN A 10 -19.32 6.38 -11.20
CA GLN A 10 -19.21 4.98 -11.60
C GLN A 10 -18.65 4.81 -13.01
N LYS A 11 -19.15 5.62 -13.97
CA LYS A 11 -18.65 5.62 -15.34
C LYS A 11 -17.14 5.87 -15.40
N TRP A 12 -16.66 6.91 -14.71
CA TRP A 12 -15.26 7.28 -14.78
C TRP A 12 -14.35 6.34 -14.01
N GLN A 13 -14.78 5.83 -12.86
CA GLN A 13 -14.00 4.82 -12.11
C GLN A 13 -13.85 3.54 -12.94
N SER A 14 -14.91 3.07 -13.62
CA SER A 14 -14.84 1.93 -14.54
C SER A 14 -13.87 2.22 -15.69
N TYR A 15 -13.97 3.37 -16.31
CA TYR A 15 -13.10 3.79 -17.41
C TYR A 15 -11.62 3.81 -16.99
N TRP A 16 -11.29 4.37 -15.83
CA TRP A 16 -9.92 4.42 -15.33
C TRP A 16 -9.34 3.03 -15.09
N LYS A 17 -10.14 2.14 -14.54
CA LYS A 17 -9.75 0.74 -14.27
C LYS A 17 -9.54 -0.05 -15.56
N GLU A 18 -10.50 0.00 -16.48
CA GLU A 18 -10.46 -0.75 -17.75
C GLU A 18 -9.31 -0.31 -18.66
N ASN A 19 -8.97 0.98 -18.62
CA ASN A 19 -7.89 1.54 -19.44
C ASN A 19 -6.57 1.69 -18.68
N ALA A 20 -6.48 1.20 -17.46
CA ALA A 20 -5.26 1.24 -16.63
C ALA A 20 -4.61 2.65 -16.58
N ILE A 21 -5.44 3.71 -16.46
CA ILE A 21 -5.02 5.12 -16.62
C ILE A 21 -3.92 5.52 -15.63
N TYR A 22 -3.88 4.89 -14.46
CA TYR A 22 -2.92 5.21 -13.40
C TYR A 22 -1.73 4.26 -13.33
N LYS A 23 -1.69 3.25 -14.19
CA LYS A 23 -0.56 2.35 -14.31
C LYS A 23 0.67 3.11 -14.78
N VAL A 24 1.80 2.92 -14.09
CA VAL A 24 3.07 3.50 -14.46
C VAL A 24 3.93 2.49 -15.21
N GLU A 25 4.42 2.90 -16.37
CA GLU A 25 5.41 2.13 -17.12
C GLU A 25 6.78 2.80 -17.02
N THR A 26 7.86 2.04 -17.26
CA THR A 26 9.20 2.59 -17.28
C THR A 26 9.40 3.42 -18.55
N ASP A 27 9.16 4.71 -18.44
CA ASP A 27 9.33 5.67 -19.54
C ASP A 27 10.44 6.67 -19.19
N LYS A 28 11.57 6.58 -19.93
CA LYS A 28 12.73 7.46 -19.73
C LYS A 28 12.58 8.82 -20.42
N SER A 29 11.59 8.99 -21.28
CA SER A 29 11.32 10.24 -22.01
C SER A 29 10.61 11.29 -21.16
N LYS A 30 9.95 10.85 -20.07
CA LYS A 30 9.20 11.71 -19.15
C LYS A 30 9.93 11.92 -17.84
N PRO A 31 9.84 13.11 -17.25
CA PRO A 31 10.36 13.35 -15.91
C PRO A 31 9.61 12.47 -14.90
N LYS A 32 10.35 11.84 -14.00
CA LYS A 32 9.80 10.96 -12.98
C LYS A 32 9.23 11.76 -11.80
N PHE A 33 8.14 11.28 -11.25
CA PHE A 33 7.60 11.79 -10.02
C PHE A 33 7.09 10.63 -9.15
N TYR A 34 7.45 10.64 -7.87
CA TYR A 34 7.06 9.60 -6.92
C TYR A 34 6.24 10.23 -5.80
N VAL A 35 5.04 9.70 -5.57
CA VAL A 35 4.17 10.09 -4.47
C VAL A 35 3.98 8.87 -3.58
N LEU A 36 4.27 9.01 -2.31
CA LEU A 36 4.18 7.94 -1.34
C LEU A 36 3.23 8.32 -0.22
N ASP A 37 2.22 7.50 -0.01
CA ASP A 37 1.35 7.54 1.16
C ASP A 37 1.84 6.56 2.22
N MET A 38 1.53 6.85 3.47
CA MET A 38 1.70 5.88 4.54
C MET A 38 0.64 4.77 4.39
N PHE A 39 1.10 3.53 4.25
CA PHE A 39 0.22 2.38 4.11
C PHE A 39 -0.62 2.18 5.36
N PRO A 40 -1.94 1.94 5.23
CA PRO A 40 -2.78 1.70 6.38
C PRO A 40 -2.50 0.34 7.02
N TYR A 41 -2.69 0.25 8.33
CA TYR A 41 -2.73 -1.03 9.03
C TYR A 41 -4.12 -1.67 8.85
N PRO A 42 -4.25 -2.86 8.26
CA PRO A 42 -5.55 -3.52 8.08
C PRO A 42 -6.00 -4.22 9.38
N SER A 43 -5.89 -3.53 10.52
CA SER A 43 -6.22 -4.04 11.85
C SER A 43 -7.70 -3.91 12.22
N GLY A 44 -8.49 -3.16 11.45
CA GLY A 44 -9.90 -2.91 11.70
C GLY A 44 -10.80 -3.31 10.54
N ALA A 45 -12.11 -3.18 10.74
CA ALA A 45 -13.13 -3.56 9.77
C ALA A 45 -13.26 -2.60 8.56
N GLY A 46 -12.38 -1.62 8.43
CA GLY A 46 -12.35 -0.65 7.34
C GLY A 46 -11.57 0.63 7.68
N LEU A 47 -11.48 1.50 6.70
CA LEU A 47 -10.86 2.81 6.84
C LEU A 47 -11.64 3.70 7.82
N HIS A 48 -10.93 4.49 8.60
CA HIS A 48 -11.50 5.62 9.34
C HIS A 48 -11.23 6.93 8.61
N VAL A 49 -11.92 8.00 8.99
CA VAL A 49 -11.85 9.31 8.31
C VAL A 49 -10.44 9.93 8.27
N GLY A 50 -9.55 9.53 9.16
CA GLY A 50 -8.16 9.99 9.16
C GLY A 50 -7.33 9.46 7.97
N HIS A 51 -7.65 8.30 7.42
CA HIS A 51 -6.95 7.76 6.25
C HIS A 51 -7.15 8.62 5.00
N PRO A 52 -8.40 8.93 4.57
CA PRO A 52 -8.62 9.76 3.40
C PRO A 52 -8.03 11.16 3.51
N LEU A 53 -7.88 11.70 4.72
CA LEU A 53 -7.36 13.06 4.92
C LEU A 53 -5.99 13.27 4.27
N GLY A 54 -5.05 12.34 4.49
CA GLY A 54 -3.74 12.36 3.85
C GLY A 54 -3.80 11.97 2.37
N TYR A 55 -4.56 10.90 2.06
CA TYR A 55 -4.62 10.32 0.72
C TYR A 55 -5.27 11.23 -0.32
N ILE A 56 -6.23 12.08 0.07
CA ILE A 56 -6.83 13.08 -0.82
C ILE A 56 -5.79 14.10 -1.28
N ALA A 57 -4.93 14.56 -0.38
CA ALA A 57 -3.91 15.56 -0.73
C ALA A 57 -2.88 14.98 -1.72
N SER A 58 -2.39 13.78 -1.48
CA SER A 58 -1.44 13.08 -2.36
C SER A 58 -2.08 12.70 -3.70
N ASP A 59 -3.34 12.30 -3.72
CA ASP A 59 -4.09 12.01 -4.94
C ASP A 59 -4.23 13.25 -5.83
N ILE A 60 -4.66 14.37 -5.27
CA ILE A 60 -4.77 15.64 -6.00
C ILE A 60 -3.42 16.03 -6.60
N TYR A 61 -2.36 15.91 -5.82
CA TYR A 61 -1.01 16.28 -6.28
C TYR A 61 -0.49 15.32 -7.36
N SER A 62 -0.77 14.02 -7.23
CA SER A 62 -0.43 13.02 -8.24
C SER A 62 -1.12 13.31 -9.58
N ARG A 63 -2.41 13.63 -9.55
CA ARG A 63 -3.19 14.02 -10.76
C ARG A 63 -2.64 15.28 -11.38
N TYR A 64 -2.33 16.29 -10.58
CA TYR A 64 -1.73 17.53 -11.05
C TYR A 64 -0.40 17.27 -11.78
N LYS A 65 0.47 16.44 -11.19
CA LYS A 65 1.75 16.07 -11.83
C LYS A 65 1.58 15.30 -13.13
N ARG A 66 0.60 14.40 -13.21
CA ARG A 66 0.26 13.71 -14.47
C ARG A 66 -0.17 14.69 -15.56
N LEU A 67 -1.01 15.68 -15.21
CA LEU A 67 -1.43 16.72 -16.13
C LEU A 67 -0.27 17.61 -16.61
N GLN A 68 0.80 17.72 -15.84
CA GLN A 68 2.04 18.39 -16.24
C GLN A 68 2.98 17.53 -17.10
N GLY A 69 2.59 16.30 -17.44
CA GLY A 69 3.38 15.40 -18.28
C GLY A 69 4.41 14.55 -17.54
N PHE A 70 4.39 14.52 -16.20
CA PHE A 70 5.25 13.63 -15.42
C PHE A 70 4.80 12.18 -15.52
N ASN A 71 5.78 11.27 -15.47
CA ASN A 71 5.55 9.85 -15.25
C ASN A 71 5.44 9.62 -13.73
N VAL A 72 4.21 9.48 -13.23
CA VAL A 72 3.92 9.49 -11.79
C VAL A 72 3.71 8.07 -11.27
N LEU A 73 4.58 7.63 -10.37
CA LEU A 73 4.37 6.45 -9.54
C LEU A 73 3.66 6.86 -8.24
N HIS A 74 2.43 6.38 -8.06
CA HIS A 74 1.63 6.55 -6.84
C HIS A 74 1.16 5.17 -6.37
N PRO A 75 2.01 4.41 -5.64
CA PRO A 75 1.66 3.08 -5.17
C PRO A 75 0.80 3.14 -3.90
N MET A 76 0.12 2.05 -3.61
CA MET A 76 -0.56 1.81 -2.35
C MET A 76 -0.25 0.40 -1.86
N GLY A 77 -0.42 0.17 -0.58
CA GLY A 77 -0.21 -1.12 0.03
C GLY A 77 -0.83 -1.19 1.42
N TYR A 78 -0.45 -2.24 2.15
CA TYR A 78 -0.95 -2.48 3.51
C TYR A 78 0.21 -2.89 4.39
N ASP A 79 0.36 -2.19 5.51
CA ASP A 79 1.27 -2.60 6.57
C ASP A 79 0.55 -3.65 7.42
N ALA A 80 0.69 -4.91 6.98
CA ALA A 80 -0.15 -6.01 7.41
C ALA A 80 0.51 -6.96 8.41
N TYR A 81 1.66 -6.57 8.95
CA TYR A 81 2.33 -7.26 10.03
C TYR A 81 2.00 -6.62 11.38
N GLY A 82 1.85 -7.42 12.43
CA GLY A 82 1.85 -6.86 13.75
C GLY A 82 0.92 -7.53 14.77
N LEU A 83 1.16 -7.17 16.02
CA LEU A 83 0.50 -7.68 17.21
C LEU A 83 -1.05 -7.61 17.19
N PRO A 84 -1.71 -6.58 16.64
CA PRO A 84 -3.16 -6.54 16.63
C PRO A 84 -3.81 -7.72 15.91
N ALA A 85 -3.24 -8.18 14.79
CA ALA A 85 -3.74 -9.35 14.07
C ALA A 85 -3.52 -10.65 14.85
N GLU A 86 -2.38 -10.77 15.53
CA GLU A 86 -2.04 -11.92 16.38
C GLU A 86 -2.94 -11.99 17.61
N GLN A 87 -3.16 -10.87 18.30
CA GLN A 87 -4.06 -10.81 19.45
C GLN A 87 -5.50 -11.17 19.07
N TYR A 88 -5.98 -10.68 17.94
CA TYR A 88 -7.30 -11.06 17.44
C TYR A 88 -7.38 -12.55 17.12
N ALA A 89 -6.34 -13.14 16.57
CA ALA A 89 -6.26 -14.57 16.30
C ALA A 89 -6.34 -15.39 17.60
N ILE A 90 -5.63 -14.98 18.64
CA ILE A 90 -5.68 -15.63 19.98
C ILE A 90 -7.09 -15.56 20.56
N GLN A 91 -7.73 -14.40 20.49
CA GLN A 91 -9.07 -14.19 21.06
C GLN A 91 -10.16 -14.97 20.33
N THR A 92 -10.04 -15.12 19.03
CA THR A 92 -11.09 -15.71 18.17
C THR A 92 -10.81 -17.15 17.76
N GLY A 93 -9.60 -17.66 17.99
CA GLY A 93 -9.14 -18.96 17.47
C GLY A 93 -8.99 -19.00 15.95
N GLN A 94 -8.98 -17.83 15.27
CA GLN A 94 -8.89 -17.73 13.82
C GLN A 94 -7.46 -17.36 13.41
N HIS A 95 -6.93 -18.04 12.39
CA HIS A 95 -5.58 -17.75 11.89
C HIS A 95 -5.46 -16.29 11.41
N PRO A 96 -4.37 -15.55 11.75
CA PRO A 96 -4.21 -14.13 11.43
C PRO A 96 -4.37 -13.82 9.94
N GLU A 97 -3.89 -14.70 9.07
CA GLU A 97 -3.97 -14.54 7.62
C GLU A 97 -5.41 -14.33 7.12
N ILE A 98 -6.37 -15.07 7.68
CA ILE A 98 -7.78 -15.03 7.25
C ILE A 98 -8.34 -13.63 7.53
N THR A 99 -8.16 -13.14 8.73
CA THR A 99 -8.63 -11.81 9.14
C THR A 99 -7.92 -10.71 8.37
N THR A 100 -6.60 -10.81 8.23
CA THR A 100 -5.80 -9.83 7.49
C THR A 100 -6.23 -9.72 6.04
N LYS A 101 -6.40 -10.85 5.33
CA LYS A 101 -6.90 -10.86 3.95
C LYS A 101 -8.30 -10.24 3.82
N LYS A 102 -9.20 -10.57 4.75
CA LYS A 102 -10.56 -9.99 4.77
C LYS A 102 -10.52 -8.48 4.95
N ASN A 103 -9.70 -7.99 5.86
CA ASN A 103 -9.55 -6.57 6.11
C ASN A 103 -8.89 -5.85 4.93
N ILE A 104 -7.84 -6.39 4.34
CA ILE A 104 -7.20 -5.85 3.12
C ILE A 104 -8.23 -5.69 2.01
N ASN A 105 -9.02 -6.72 1.73
CA ASN A 105 -10.06 -6.65 0.72
C ASN A 105 -11.08 -5.54 1.01
N ARG A 106 -11.46 -5.38 2.27
CA ARG A 106 -12.37 -4.32 2.68
C ARG A 106 -11.78 -2.93 2.51
N TYR A 107 -10.52 -2.74 2.87
CA TYR A 107 -9.79 -1.48 2.67
C TYR A 107 -9.68 -1.16 1.18
N ARG A 108 -9.34 -2.16 0.36
CA ARG A 108 -9.26 -2.01 -1.09
C ARG A 108 -10.59 -1.56 -1.71
N GLU A 109 -11.69 -2.20 -1.34
CA GLU A 109 -13.02 -1.79 -1.80
C GLU A 109 -13.36 -0.34 -1.45
N GLN A 110 -12.97 0.11 -0.26
CA GLN A 110 -13.22 1.47 0.18
C GLN A 110 -12.36 2.49 -0.56
N LEU A 111 -11.08 2.21 -0.78
CA LEU A 111 -10.17 3.04 -1.56
C LEU A 111 -10.61 3.14 -3.03
N ASP A 112 -11.05 2.03 -3.61
CA ASP A 112 -11.60 2.00 -4.97
C ASP A 112 -12.86 2.83 -5.10
N LYS A 113 -13.77 2.80 -4.09
CA LYS A 113 -14.98 3.63 -4.08
C LYS A 113 -14.71 5.12 -3.99
N ILE A 114 -13.64 5.53 -3.30
CA ILE A 114 -13.22 6.93 -3.26
C ILE A 114 -12.65 7.35 -4.62
N GLY A 115 -12.07 6.40 -5.37
CA GLY A 115 -11.57 6.64 -6.73
C GLY A 115 -10.19 7.27 -6.77
N PHE A 116 -9.31 6.91 -5.84
CA PHE A 116 -7.92 7.35 -5.84
C PHE A 116 -7.13 6.87 -7.07
N CYS A 117 -6.13 7.65 -7.46
CA CYS A 117 -5.29 7.39 -8.64
C CYS A 117 -4.08 6.49 -8.35
N TYR A 118 -4.28 5.45 -7.53
CA TYR A 118 -3.21 4.51 -7.23
C TYR A 118 -2.90 3.58 -8.42
N ASP A 119 -1.61 3.25 -8.54
CA ASP A 119 -1.16 2.17 -9.41
C ASP A 119 -1.26 0.83 -8.68
N TRP A 120 -2.37 0.14 -8.86
CA TRP A 120 -2.65 -1.11 -8.18
C TRP A 120 -1.82 -2.30 -8.68
N ASP A 121 -1.15 -2.19 -9.81
CA ASP A 121 -0.16 -3.19 -10.25
C ASP A 121 1.11 -3.14 -9.38
N ARG A 122 1.25 -2.08 -8.60
CA ARG A 122 2.32 -1.87 -7.61
C ARG A 122 1.83 -2.02 -6.17
N GLU A 123 0.71 -2.71 -5.95
CA GLU A 123 0.18 -2.99 -4.61
C GLU A 123 1.18 -3.81 -3.78
N ILE A 124 1.37 -3.42 -2.53
CA ILE A 124 2.29 -4.07 -1.59
C ILE A 124 1.53 -4.56 -0.37
N LYS A 125 1.82 -5.79 0.06
CA LYS A 125 1.33 -6.37 1.31
C LYS A 125 2.52 -6.86 2.11
N THR A 126 2.84 -6.19 3.20
CA THR A 126 4.06 -6.47 3.96
C THR A 126 4.08 -7.86 4.59
N CYS A 127 2.93 -8.51 4.72
CA CYS A 127 2.80 -9.88 5.22
C CYS A 127 3.05 -10.98 4.17
N GLU A 128 3.27 -10.62 2.92
CA GLU A 128 3.59 -11.61 1.87
C GLU A 128 5.06 -12.02 1.93
N PRO A 129 5.38 -13.33 1.76
CA PRO A 129 6.76 -13.84 1.80
C PRO A 129 7.71 -13.10 0.86
N GLU A 130 7.22 -12.73 -0.32
CA GLU A 130 8.00 -12.01 -1.32
C GLU A 130 8.46 -10.63 -0.84
N TYR A 131 7.71 -10.02 0.08
CA TYR A 131 8.09 -8.76 0.71
C TYR A 131 9.00 -8.98 1.91
N TYR A 132 8.57 -9.74 2.93
CA TYR A 132 9.29 -9.82 4.19
C TYR A 132 10.60 -10.63 4.13
N LYS A 133 10.82 -11.46 3.10
CA LYS A 133 12.10 -12.14 2.92
C LYS A 133 13.31 -11.19 2.93
N TRP A 134 13.11 -9.95 2.45
CA TRP A 134 14.18 -8.97 2.45
C TRP A 134 14.45 -8.39 3.85
N THR A 135 13.42 -8.23 4.65
CA THR A 135 13.56 -7.88 6.07
C THR A 135 14.33 -8.97 6.83
N GLN A 136 13.97 -10.23 6.59
CA GLN A 136 14.67 -11.37 7.17
C GLN A 136 16.15 -11.42 6.72
N TRP A 137 16.40 -11.20 5.45
CA TRP A 137 17.76 -11.14 4.91
C TRP A 137 18.57 -10.02 5.55
N ALA A 138 18.02 -8.82 5.66
CA ALA A 138 18.69 -7.70 6.30
C ALA A 138 18.99 -7.97 7.77
N PHE A 139 18.02 -8.56 8.50
CA PHE A 139 18.22 -8.97 9.89
C PHE A 139 19.37 -9.97 10.04
N ILE A 140 19.42 -11.02 9.21
CA ILE A 140 20.48 -12.02 9.24
C ILE A 140 21.84 -11.36 9.00
N LYS A 141 21.95 -10.48 8.00
CA LYS A 141 23.19 -9.75 7.71
C LYS A 141 23.66 -8.88 8.88
N MET A 142 22.76 -8.17 9.53
CA MET A 142 23.09 -7.37 10.72
C MET A 142 23.49 -8.27 11.90
N PHE A 143 22.76 -9.36 12.12
CA PHE A 143 23.07 -10.31 13.19
C PHE A 143 24.43 -10.94 13.00
N ASP A 144 24.75 -11.47 11.83
CA ASP A 144 26.04 -12.06 11.52
C ASP A 144 27.20 -11.06 11.73
N SER A 145 27.01 -9.83 11.24
CA SER A 145 28.00 -8.77 11.39
C SER A 145 28.25 -8.41 12.86
N TRP A 146 27.19 -8.30 13.64
CA TRP A 146 27.30 -7.99 15.08
C TRP A 146 27.87 -9.16 15.89
N TYR A 147 27.51 -10.41 15.56
CA TYR A 147 27.99 -11.60 16.23
C TYR A 147 29.47 -11.83 15.95
N CYS A 148 29.92 -11.67 14.70
CA CYS A 148 31.35 -11.77 14.34
C CYS A 148 32.22 -10.73 15.05
N GLN A 149 31.75 -9.48 15.15
CA GLN A 149 32.47 -8.44 15.89
C GLN A 149 32.65 -8.77 17.38
N ARG A 150 31.61 -9.35 18.03
CA ARG A 150 31.73 -9.80 19.43
C ARG A 150 32.62 -11.01 19.61
N ALA A 151 32.60 -11.95 18.69
CA ALA A 151 33.46 -13.14 18.73
C ALA A 151 34.93 -12.75 18.60
N ASP A 152 35.26 -11.76 17.77
CA ASP A 152 36.61 -11.24 17.63
C ASP A 152 37.06 -10.40 18.83
N ALA A 153 36.14 -9.67 19.48
CA ALA A 153 36.42 -8.94 20.71
C ALA A 153 36.62 -9.85 21.94
N ALA A 154 36.21 -11.10 21.89
CA ALA A 154 36.35 -12.08 22.96
C ALA A 154 37.63 -12.92 22.84
N LYS A 155 38.46 -12.71 21.81
CA LYS A 155 39.80 -13.31 21.73
C LYS A 155 40.80 -12.45 22.52
N PRO A 156 41.50 -13.04 23.49
CA PRO A 156 42.50 -12.31 24.28
C PRO A 156 43.71 -11.87 23.43
#